data_d54ec24e788cbe73674310287cbcf570
#
_entry.id   d54ec24e788cbe73674310287cbcf570
#
_cell.length_a   1.000
_cell.length_b   1.000
_cell.length_c   1.000
_cell.angle_alpha   90.00
_cell.angle_beta   90.00
_cell.angle_gamma   90.00
#
_symmetry.space_group_name_H-M   'P 1'
#
loop_
_entity.id
_entity.type
_entity.pdbx_description
1 polymer ?
#
loop_
_entity_poly.entity_id
_entity_poly.type
_entity_poly.pdbx_seq_one_letter_code
_entity_poly.pdbx_strand_id
1 'polypeptide(L)'
;ENVMKEILEMVEYHQRKSLSVIFADPNFMGNPSGVDRLCDLLMEHDLSIEFGALVRADAMAKYPEIVKKMCRAGILKFEMGIESPNSKDLKSIKNCITNRVHWEAVRNIRENGGRAGGTFVIGLPDQTAEEIKAFPIYAKEIGLTAAAFGIATPFPGTEFYEELDKQGLIFETNWDNFDEMHSVYRIK
;
A
#
# COMPACT_ATOMS: atom_id res chain seq x y z
N GLU A 1 13.77 -12.64 -15.98
CA GLU A 1 13.59 -13.97 -16.60
C GLU A 1 12.92 -14.95 -15.65
N ASN A 2 13.40 -15.12 -14.41
CA ASN A 2 12.80 -16.08 -13.45
C ASN A 2 11.33 -15.79 -13.15
N VAL A 3 10.97 -14.52 -12.89
CA VAL A 3 9.58 -14.12 -12.64
C VAL A 3 8.65 -14.48 -13.81
N MET A 4 9.11 -14.27 -15.05
CA MET A 4 8.32 -14.64 -16.22
C MET A 4 8.13 -16.16 -16.33
N LYS A 5 9.16 -16.94 -16.01
CA LYS A 5 9.05 -18.40 -16.00
C LYS A 5 7.97 -18.86 -15.02
N GLU A 6 7.97 -18.33 -13.80
CA GLU A 6 6.96 -18.64 -12.78
C GLU A 6 5.55 -18.23 -13.23
N ILE A 7 5.39 -17.07 -13.87
CA ILE A 7 4.11 -16.64 -14.42
C ILE A 7 3.61 -17.59 -15.49
N LEU A 8 4.48 -18.00 -16.41
CA LEU A 8 4.10 -18.93 -17.49
C LEU A 8 3.75 -20.33 -16.96
N GLU A 9 4.51 -20.85 -16.00
CA GLU A 9 4.19 -22.12 -15.32
C GLU A 9 2.84 -22.05 -14.60
N MET A 10 2.54 -20.92 -13.92
CA MET A 10 1.25 -20.70 -13.28
C MET A 10 0.09 -20.66 -14.29
N VAL A 11 0.27 -19.98 -15.42
CA VAL A 11 -0.73 -19.90 -16.50
C VAL A 11 -1.01 -21.30 -17.06
N GLU A 12 0.03 -22.06 -17.34
CA GLU A 12 -0.08 -23.44 -17.84
C GLU A 12 -0.81 -24.33 -16.83
N TYR A 13 -0.45 -24.25 -15.55
CA TYR A 13 -1.08 -25.05 -14.50
C TYR A 13 -2.57 -24.76 -14.35
N HIS A 14 -2.96 -23.49 -14.33
CA HIS A 14 -4.35 -23.10 -14.10
C HIS A 14 -5.25 -23.24 -15.33
N GLN A 15 -4.71 -23.30 -16.54
CA GLN A 15 -5.44 -23.42 -17.81
C GLN A 15 -6.65 -22.46 -17.93
N ARG A 16 -6.60 -21.33 -17.23
CA ARG A 16 -7.70 -20.37 -17.15
C ARG A 16 -7.51 -19.23 -18.16
N LYS A 17 -8.62 -18.81 -18.76
CA LYS A 17 -8.63 -17.67 -19.69
C LYS A 17 -8.44 -16.31 -19.02
N SER A 18 -8.66 -16.22 -17.72
CA SER A 18 -8.49 -14.98 -16.94
C SER A 18 -8.00 -15.32 -15.54
N LEU A 19 -6.91 -14.71 -15.15
CA LEU A 19 -6.31 -14.79 -13.82
C LEU A 19 -6.14 -13.39 -13.25
N SER A 20 -6.20 -13.28 -11.93
CA SER A 20 -5.74 -12.09 -11.19
C SER A 20 -4.60 -12.52 -10.28
N VAL A 21 -3.45 -11.88 -10.42
CA VAL A 21 -2.20 -12.22 -9.73
C VAL A 21 -1.68 -11.02 -9.01
N ILE A 22 -1.20 -11.18 -7.79
CA ILE A 22 -0.56 -10.12 -7.00
C ILE A 22 0.91 -10.49 -6.82
N PHE A 23 1.79 -9.57 -7.16
CA PHE A 23 3.21 -9.68 -6.82
C PHE A 23 3.36 -9.47 -5.31
N ALA A 24 3.85 -10.49 -4.62
CA ALA A 24 4.03 -10.48 -3.15
C ALA A 24 5.31 -9.75 -2.70
N ASP A 25 5.77 -8.78 -3.47
CA ASP A 25 6.91 -7.92 -3.12
C ASP A 25 6.38 -6.65 -2.43
N PRO A 26 6.73 -6.38 -1.16
CA PRO A 26 6.25 -5.21 -0.42
C PRO A 26 6.73 -3.87 -1.00
N ASN A 27 7.70 -3.90 -1.91
CA ASN A 27 8.23 -2.72 -2.60
C ASN A 27 8.56 -3.02 -4.06
N PHE A 28 7.54 -3.39 -4.82
CA PHE A 28 7.68 -3.81 -6.22
C PHE A 28 8.49 -2.84 -7.09
N MET A 29 8.41 -1.53 -6.82
CA MET A 29 9.19 -0.50 -7.49
C MET A 29 10.59 -0.28 -6.88
N GLY A 30 11.06 -1.14 -6.00
CA GLY A 30 12.40 -1.05 -5.40
C GLY A 30 13.54 -1.15 -6.43
N ASN A 31 13.27 -1.78 -7.57
CA ASN A 31 14.16 -1.80 -8.73
C ASN A 31 13.40 -1.33 -9.99
N PRO A 32 13.32 -0.01 -10.26
CA PRO A 32 12.55 0.51 -11.39
C PRO A 32 12.98 -0.03 -12.76
N SER A 33 14.26 -0.24 -12.98
CA SER A 33 14.77 -0.80 -14.26
C SER A 33 14.40 -2.28 -14.43
N GLY A 34 14.36 -3.03 -13.35
CA GLY A 34 13.88 -4.43 -13.35
C GLY A 34 12.39 -4.50 -13.67
N VAL A 35 11.58 -3.60 -13.09
CA VAL A 35 10.15 -3.48 -13.38
C VAL A 35 9.91 -3.08 -14.84
N ASP A 36 10.68 -2.11 -15.35
CA ASP A 36 10.60 -1.68 -16.75
C ASP A 36 10.82 -2.85 -17.71
N ARG A 37 11.85 -3.65 -17.46
CA ARG A 37 12.14 -4.87 -18.26
C ARG A 37 11.06 -5.94 -18.10
N LEU A 38 10.52 -6.15 -16.89
CA LEU A 38 9.42 -7.09 -16.67
C LEU A 38 8.19 -6.70 -17.46
N CYS A 39 7.87 -5.40 -17.53
CA CYS A 39 6.75 -4.90 -18.34
C CYS A 39 6.94 -5.22 -19.83
N ASP A 40 8.16 -5.10 -20.38
CA ASP A 40 8.42 -5.51 -21.75
C ASP A 40 8.11 -6.99 -21.98
N LEU A 41 8.59 -7.85 -21.10
CA LEU A 41 8.34 -9.29 -21.17
C LEU A 41 6.85 -9.64 -21.05
N LEU A 42 6.11 -8.97 -20.14
CA LEU A 42 4.66 -9.19 -20.01
C LEU A 42 3.90 -8.79 -21.27
N MET A 43 4.28 -7.69 -21.92
CA MET A 43 3.67 -7.23 -23.17
C MET A 43 4.02 -8.17 -24.36
N GLU A 44 5.25 -8.70 -24.41
CA GLU A 44 5.66 -9.66 -25.44
C GLU A 44 4.85 -10.96 -25.39
N HIS A 45 4.47 -11.40 -24.18
CA HIS A 45 3.71 -12.65 -24.00
C HIS A 45 2.19 -12.48 -24.13
N ASP A 46 1.67 -11.27 -24.16
CA ASP A 46 0.23 -10.92 -24.32
C ASP A 46 -0.70 -11.78 -23.47
N LEU A 47 -0.40 -11.87 -22.18
CA LEU A 47 -1.15 -12.69 -21.24
C LEU A 47 -2.46 -12.00 -20.83
N SER A 48 -3.58 -12.76 -20.86
CA SER A 48 -4.89 -12.31 -20.36
C SER A 48 -4.93 -12.36 -18.82
N ILE A 49 -4.01 -11.65 -18.15
CA ILE A 49 -3.86 -11.60 -16.70
C ILE A 49 -3.92 -10.16 -16.23
N GLU A 50 -4.65 -9.94 -15.14
CA GLU A 50 -4.61 -8.68 -14.42
C GLU A 50 -3.66 -8.83 -13.22
N PHE A 51 -2.63 -8.00 -13.17
CA PHE A 51 -1.67 -8.01 -12.09
C PHE A 51 -1.95 -6.91 -11.07
N GLY A 52 -1.62 -7.22 -9.80
CA GLY A 52 -1.55 -6.28 -8.70
C GLY A 52 -0.14 -6.21 -8.11
N ALA A 53 0.22 -5.07 -7.52
CA ALA A 53 1.50 -4.87 -6.88
C ALA A 53 1.38 -3.94 -5.66
N LEU A 54 2.16 -4.23 -4.62
CA LEU A 54 2.36 -3.32 -3.49
C LEU A 54 3.49 -2.36 -3.86
N VAL A 55 3.23 -1.07 -3.75
CA VAL A 55 4.14 -0.02 -4.22
C VAL A 55 4.25 1.11 -3.21
N ARG A 56 5.33 1.87 -3.30
CA ARG A 56 5.49 3.10 -2.52
C ARG A 56 4.99 4.30 -3.33
N ALA A 57 4.25 5.19 -2.68
CA ALA A 57 3.72 6.39 -3.32
C ALA A 57 4.83 7.30 -3.90
N ASP A 58 5.99 7.41 -3.23
CA ASP A 58 7.11 8.21 -3.71
C ASP A 58 7.71 7.67 -5.03
N ALA A 59 7.77 6.34 -5.19
CA ALA A 59 8.22 5.73 -6.43
C ALA A 59 7.20 5.96 -7.56
N MET A 60 5.90 5.82 -7.27
CA MET A 60 4.84 6.03 -8.25
C MET A 60 4.73 7.49 -8.71
N ALA A 61 5.02 8.45 -7.82
CA ALA A 61 5.10 9.86 -8.17
C ALA A 61 6.37 10.18 -8.99
N LYS A 62 7.50 9.56 -8.65
CA LYS A 62 8.81 9.85 -9.27
C LYS A 62 8.96 9.28 -10.68
N TYR A 63 8.33 8.15 -10.99
CA TYR A 63 8.54 7.42 -12.24
C TYR A 63 7.25 7.26 -13.06
N PRO A 64 6.60 8.36 -13.52
CA PRO A 64 5.31 8.30 -14.21
C PRO A 64 5.34 7.46 -15.50
N GLU A 65 6.47 7.46 -16.24
CA GLU A 65 6.59 6.67 -17.47
C GLU A 65 6.63 5.15 -17.19
N ILE A 66 7.23 4.74 -16.06
CA ILE A 66 7.21 3.34 -15.66
C ILE A 66 5.79 2.95 -15.21
N VAL A 67 5.09 3.80 -14.46
CA VAL A 67 3.68 3.59 -14.08
C VAL A 67 2.80 3.39 -15.33
N LYS A 68 2.95 4.24 -16.32
CA LYS A 68 2.27 4.11 -17.60
C LYS A 68 2.57 2.77 -18.28
N LYS A 69 3.83 2.36 -18.29
CA LYS A 69 4.25 1.08 -18.87
C LYS A 69 3.71 -0.12 -18.10
N MET A 70 3.71 -0.05 -16.75
CA MET A 70 3.09 -1.06 -15.88
C MET A 70 1.62 -1.25 -16.23
N CYS A 71 0.85 -0.17 -16.33
CA CYS A 71 -0.56 -0.24 -16.69
C CYS A 71 -0.77 -0.88 -18.09
N ARG A 72 0.06 -0.54 -19.06
CA ARG A 72 0.01 -1.17 -20.40
C ARG A 72 0.36 -2.65 -20.38
N ALA A 73 1.23 -3.07 -19.46
CA ALA A 73 1.64 -4.46 -19.27
C ALA A 73 0.61 -5.29 -18.46
N GLY A 74 -0.55 -4.71 -18.10
CA GLY A 74 -1.59 -5.40 -17.34
C GLY A 74 -1.44 -5.30 -15.82
N ILE A 75 -0.48 -4.55 -15.28
CA ILE A 75 -0.37 -4.28 -13.85
C ILE A 75 -1.32 -3.12 -13.53
N LEU A 76 -2.53 -3.44 -13.08
CA LEU A 76 -3.64 -2.49 -12.96
C LEU A 76 -4.10 -2.23 -11.52
N LYS A 77 -3.70 -3.06 -10.56
CA LYS A 77 -4.03 -2.90 -9.14
C LYS A 77 -2.78 -2.47 -8.37
N PHE A 78 -2.83 -1.33 -7.72
CA PHE A 78 -1.72 -0.82 -6.93
C PHE A 78 -2.18 -0.56 -5.51
N GLU A 79 -1.47 -1.09 -4.53
CA GLU A 79 -1.70 -0.83 -3.12
C GLU A 79 -0.52 -0.07 -2.53
N MET A 80 -0.82 1.03 -1.82
CA MET A 80 0.18 1.96 -1.30
C MET A 80 -0.08 2.27 0.17
N GLY A 81 0.97 2.32 0.99
CA GLY A 81 0.91 2.94 2.30
C GLY A 81 0.71 4.45 2.16
N ILE A 82 -0.47 4.92 2.51
CA ILE A 82 -0.83 6.35 2.62
C ILE A 82 -0.64 6.82 4.06
N GLU A 83 -0.91 5.94 5.00
CA GLU A 83 -0.77 6.03 6.45
C GLU A 83 -1.68 7.09 7.06
N SER A 84 -1.51 8.37 6.72
CA SER A 84 -2.33 9.46 7.26
C SER A 84 -2.44 10.63 6.28
N PRO A 85 -3.57 11.38 6.28
CA PRO A 85 -3.69 12.67 5.64
C PRO A 85 -2.91 13.77 6.39
N ASN A 86 -2.55 13.55 7.65
CA ASN A 86 -1.94 14.56 8.51
C ASN A 86 -0.42 14.48 8.48
N SER A 87 0.24 15.58 8.15
CA SER A 87 1.70 15.66 8.15
C SER A 87 2.34 15.44 9.55
N LYS A 88 1.59 15.70 10.62
CA LYS A 88 1.99 15.42 12.01
C LYS A 88 2.13 13.91 12.22
N ASP A 89 1.11 13.14 11.83
CA ASP A 89 1.10 11.69 11.95
C ASP A 89 2.21 11.06 11.11
N LEU A 90 2.34 11.49 9.84
CA LEU A 90 3.41 11.01 8.96
C LEU A 90 4.80 11.20 9.56
N LYS A 91 5.03 12.32 10.24
CA LYS A 91 6.30 12.57 10.95
C LYS A 91 6.48 11.65 12.16
N SER A 92 5.42 11.41 12.95
CA SER A 92 5.49 10.56 14.14
C SER A 92 5.85 9.11 13.80
N ILE A 93 5.35 8.60 12.68
CA ILE A 93 5.70 7.26 12.17
C ILE A 93 6.96 7.25 11.28
N LYS A 94 7.74 8.34 11.31
CA LYS A 94 8.99 8.48 10.53
C LYS A 94 8.78 8.32 9.00
N ASN A 95 7.57 8.61 8.50
CA ASN A 95 7.25 8.61 7.08
C ASN A 95 7.54 10.00 6.49
N CYS A 96 8.44 10.06 5.50
CA CYS A 96 8.83 11.31 4.84
C CYS A 96 7.97 11.66 3.62
N ILE A 97 6.94 10.86 3.32
CA ILE A 97 6.03 11.10 2.19
C ILE A 97 5.06 12.23 2.55
N THR A 98 4.75 13.08 1.60
CA THR A 98 3.84 14.21 1.77
C THR A 98 2.52 13.98 1.01
N ASN A 99 1.46 14.69 1.41
CA ASN A 99 0.17 14.63 0.72
C ASN A 99 0.29 14.92 -0.78
N ARG A 100 1.17 15.83 -1.17
CA ARG A 100 1.45 16.10 -2.59
C ARG A 100 1.92 14.85 -3.33
N VAL A 101 2.79 14.06 -2.72
CA VAL A 101 3.30 12.81 -3.30
C VAL A 101 2.17 11.80 -3.45
N HIS A 102 1.27 11.70 -2.46
CA HIS A 102 0.08 10.84 -2.56
C HIS A 102 -0.79 11.24 -3.77
N TRP A 103 -1.09 12.53 -3.92
CA TRP A 103 -1.85 13.04 -5.06
C TRP A 103 -1.18 12.73 -6.40
N GLU A 104 0.12 12.96 -6.52
CA GLU A 104 0.89 12.70 -7.74
C GLU A 104 0.89 11.20 -8.08
N ALA A 105 1.12 10.33 -7.09
CA ALA A 105 1.11 8.88 -7.26
C ALA A 105 -0.25 8.36 -7.75
N VAL A 106 -1.34 8.74 -7.07
CA VAL A 106 -2.70 8.32 -7.43
C VAL A 106 -3.09 8.85 -8.81
N ARG A 107 -2.75 10.09 -9.12
CA ARG A 107 -2.97 10.68 -10.44
C ARG A 107 -2.27 9.88 -11.53
N ASN A 108 -0.97 9.59 -11.38
CA ASN A 108 -0.19 8.83 -12.36
C ASN A 108 -0.80 7.44 -12.64
N ILE A 109 -1.29 6.77 -11.60
CA ILE A 109 -1.96 5.48 -11.74
C ILE A 109 -3.28 5.64 -12.51
N ARG A 110 -4.14 6.56 -12.10
CA ARG A 110 -5.49 6.71 -12.65
C ARG A 110 -5.51 7.21 -14.10
N GLU A 111 -4.65 8.15 -14.43
CA GLU A 111 -4.53 8.67 -15.80
C GLU A 111 -4.10 7.59 -16.81
N ASN A 112 -3.49 6.51 -16.32
CA ASN A 112 -3.09 5.37 -17.14
C ASN A 112 -4.02 4.15 -17.00
N GLY A 113 -5.22 4.33 -16.43
CA GLY A 113 -6.24 3.28 -16.34
C GLY A 113 -6.04 2.29 -15.19
N GLY A 114 -5.06 2.51 -14.31
CA GLY A 114 -4.85 1.71 -13.11
C GLY A 114 -5.82 2.08 -11.97
N ARG A 115 -5.93 1.19 -10.99
CA ARG A 115 -6.70 1.36 -9.76
C ARG A 115 -5.75 1.51 -8.58
N ALA A 116 -5.89 2.60 -7.84
CA ALA A 116 -5.09 2.91 -6.68
C ALA A 116 -5.84 2.53 -5.39
N GLY A 117 -5.32 1.57 -4.63
CA GLY A 117 -5.68 1.29 -3.25
C GLY A 117 -4.74 1.99 -2.29
N GLY A 118 -5.23 2.32 -1.10
CA GLY A 118 -4.42 2.92 -0.05
C GLY A 118 -4.69 2.32 1.32
N THR A 119 -3.64 2.12 2.10
CA THR A 119 -3.73 1.70 3.50
C THR A 119 -3.47 2.87 4.43
N PHE A 120 -4.21 2.95 5.51
CA PHE A 120 -4.17 4.02 6.50
C PHE A 120 -4.00 3.44 7.89
N VAL A 121 -3.25 4.14 8.74
CA VAL A 121 -3.12 3.83 10.16
C VAL A 121 -3.94 4.83 10.97
N ILE A 122 -4.93 4.34 11.71
CA ILE A 122 -5.77 5.14 12.59
C ILE A 122 -5.50 4.81 14.06
N GLY A 123 -5.85 5.74 14.93
CA GLY A 123 -5.72 5.55 16.37
C GLY A 123 -4.32 5.78 16.91
N LEU A 124 -3.46 6.55 16.23
CA LEU A 124 -2.20 7.00 16.81
C LEU A 124 -2.44 7.85 18.08
N PRO A 125 -1.53 7.87 19.06
CA PRO A 125 -1.76 8.42 20.40
C PRO A 125 -2.28 9.87 20.45
N ASP A 126 -1.90 10.67 19.45
CA ASP A 126 -2.26 12.10 19.40
C ASP A 126 -3.37 12.41 18.38
N GLN A 127 -4.01 11.39 17.80
CA GLN A 127 -5.11 11.59 16.86
C GLN A 127 -6.43 11.86 17.59
N THR A 128 -7.17 12.82 17.09
CA THR A 128 -8.55 13.09 17.53
C THR A 128 -9.57 12.32 16.73
N ALA A 129 -10.78 12.16 17.28
CA ALA A 129 -11.88 11.50 16.56
C ALA A 129 -12.26 12.25 15.26
N GLU A 130 -12.15 13.58 15.25
CA GLU A 130 -12.41 14.42 14.07
C GLU A 130 -11.37 14.19 12.99
N GLU A 131 -10.10 14.08 13.36
CA GLU A 131 -9.01 13.76 12.44
C GLU A 131 -9.25 12.38 11.80
N ILE A 132 -9.57 11.36 12.61
CA ILE A 132 -9.84 10.00 12.10
C ILE A 132 -11.02 9.99 11.11
N LYS A 133 -12.11 10.73 11.40
CA LYS A 133 -13.27 10.85 10.50
C LYS A 133 -12.92 11.52 9.16
N ALA A 134 -11.85 12.29 9.09
CA ALA A 134 -11.40 12.91 7.83
C ALA A 134 -10.67 11.94 6.88
N PHE A 135 -10.21 10.78 7.35
CA PHE A 135 -9.46 9.81 6.53
C PHE A 135 -10.24 9.30 5.31
N PRO A 136 -11.50 8.83 5.45
CA PRO A 136 -12.29 8.41 4.28
C PRO A 136 -12.56 9.55 3.30
N ILE A 137 -12.69 10.77 3.79
CA ILE A 137 -12.89 11.97 2.95
C ILE A 137 -11.63 12.20 2.11
N TYR A 138 -10.47 12.21 2.75
CA TYR A 138 -9.18 12.34 2.07
C TYR A 138 -8.94 11.23 1.03
N ALA A 139 -9.22 9.96 1.40
CA ALA A 139 -9.09 8.84 0.48
C ALA A 139 -9.92 9.04 -0.81
N LYS A 140 -11.15 9.54 -0.67
CA LYS A 140 -12.02 9.88 -1.78
C LYS A 140 -11.49 11.07 -2.58
N GLU A 141 -11.03 12.12 -1.92
CA GLU A 141 -10.51 13.33 -2.56
C GLU A 141 -9.30 13.04 -3.43
N ILE A 142 -8.31 12.29 -2.93
CA ILE A 142 -7.14 11.90 -3.75
C ILE A 142 -7.48 10.89 -4.83
N GLY A 143 -8.68 10.30 -4.80
CA GLY A 143 -9.22 9.42 -5.85
C GLY A 143 -8.82 7.97 -5.69
N LEU A 144 -8.64 7.47 -4.47
CA LEU A 144 -8.46 6.04 -4.25
C LEU A 144 -9.68 5.24 -4.67
N THR A 145 -9.45 4.08 -5.26
CA THR A 145 -10.49 3.11 -5.64
C THR A 145 -10.91 2.24 -4.46
N ALA A 146 -9.96 1.99 -3.55
CA ALA A 146 -10.15 1.24 -2.32
C ALA A 146 -9.31 1.87 -1.20
N ALA A 147 -9.79 1.79 0.04
CA ALA A 147 -9.06 2.20 1.22
C ALA A 147 -9.24 1.17 2.34
N ALA A 148 -8.13 0.75 2.95
CA ALA A 148 -8.11 -0.09 4.13
C ALA A 148 -7.60 0.72 5.33
N PHE A 149 -8.16 0.45 6.51
CA PHE A 149 -7.82 1.16 7.74
C PHE A 149 -7.41 0.14 8.79
N GLY A 150 -6.14 0.21 9.21
CA GLY A 150 -5.61 -0.58 10.31
C GLY A 150 -5.52 0.27 11.58
N ILE A 151 -5.81 -0.31 12.72
CA ILE A 151 -5.62 0.33 14.03
C ILE A 151 -4.15 0.23 14.40
N ALA A 152 -3.53 1.37 14.78
CA ALA A 152 -2.15 1.39 15.23
C ALA A 152 -1.96 0.39 16.38
N THR A 153 -1.19 -0.67 16.14
CA THR A 153 -0.99 -1.76 17.09
C THR A 153 0.45 -1.78 17.57
N PRO A 154 0.68 -1.61 18.87
CA PRO A 154 2.01 -1.68 19.46
C PRO A 154 2.46 -3.14 19.55
N PHE A 155 3.32 -3.59 18.64
CA PHE A 155 3.87 -4.94 18.68
C PHE A 155 5.03 -5.05 19.67
N PRO A 156 5.14 -6.13 20.46
CA PRO A 156 6.23 -6.34 21.40
C PRO A 156 7.62 -6.22 20.75
N GLY A 157 8.54 -5.55 21.43
CA GLY A 157 9.90 -5.30 20.94
C GLY A 157 10.04 -4.08 20.02
N THR A 158 8.97 -3.31 19.81
CA THR A 158 9.03 -2.02 19.09
C THR A 158 9.12 -0.85 20.06
N GLU A 159 9.75 0.25 19.64
CA GLU A 159 9.76 1.51 20.43
C GLU A 159 8.34 1.94 20.82
N PHE A 160 7.39 1.76 19.90
CA PHE A 160 6.00 2.12 20.11
C PHE A 160 5.35 1.34 21.26
N TYR A 161 5.62 0.01 21.33
CA TYR A 161 5.15 -0.81 22.44
C TYR A 161 5.76 -0.33 23.76
N GLU A 162 7.08 -0.16 23.80
CA GLU A 162 7.79 0.23 25.02
C GLU A 162 7.34 1.60 25.56
N GLU A 163 7.06 2.55 24.68
CA GLU A 163 6.58 3.87 25.06
C GLU A 163 5.18 3.82 25.66
N LEU A 164 4.26 3.06 25.09
CA LEU A 164 2.90 2.92 25.60
C LEU A 164 2.83 2.09 26.88
N ASP A 165 3.65 1.05 26.98
CA ASP A 165 3.75 0.21 28.19
C ASP A 165 4.29 1.02 29.37
N LYS A 166 5.38 1.77 29.20
CA LYS A 166 5.91 2.69 30.24
C LYS A 166 4.90 3.73 30.72
N GLN A 167 3.96 4.12 29.85
CA GLN A 167 2.89 5.06 30.21
C GLN A 167 1.65 4.36 30.81
N GLY A 168 1.63 3.02 30.88
CA GLY A 168 0.50 2.24 31.36
C GLY A 168 -0.75 2.38 30.48
N LEU A 169 -0.57 2.62 29.20
CA LEU A 169 -1.66 2.83 28.26
C LEU A 169 -2.17 1.53 27.64
N ILE A 170 -1.36 0.50 27.55
CA ILE A 170 -1.76 -0.83 27.04
C ILE A 170 -2.67 -1.49 28.08
N PHE A 171 -3.87 -1.87 27.65
CA PHE A 171 -4.85 -2.53 28.53
C PHE A 171 -5.15 -3.97 28.13
N GLU A 172 -4.86 -4.33 26.88
CA GLU A 172 -5.13 -5.67 26.35
C GLU A 172 -3.98 -6.63 26.73
N THR A 173 -4.35 -7.84 27.10
CA THR A 173 -3.41 -8.90 27.48
C THR A 173 -3.48 -10.12 26.59
N ASN A 174 -4.54 -10.23 25.78
CA ASN A 174 -4.67 -11.31 24.81
C ASN A 174 -3.96 -10.91 23.50
N TRP A 175 -2.90 -11.62 23.16
CA TRP A 175 -2.10 -11.38 21.96
C TRP A 175 -2.86 -11.57 20.65
N ASP A 176 -3.94 -12.36 20.64
CA ASP A 176 -4.78 -12.55 19.46
C ASP A 176 -5.47 -11.25 19.01
N ASN A 177 -5.57 -10.26 19.92
CA ASN A 177 -6.16 -8.96 19.64
C ASN A 177 -5.14 -7.92 19.12
N PHE A 178 -3.84 -8.28 19.02
CA PHE A 178 -2.81 -7.42 18.43
C PHE A 178 -2.75 -7.61 16.91
N ASP A 179 -3.85 -7.41 16.23
CA ASP A 179 -4.13 -7.80 14.85
C ASP A 179 -4.47 -6.62 13.91
N GLU A 180 -4.20 -5.39 14.36
CA GLU A 180 -4.53 -4.14 13.64
C GLU A 180 -6.05 -3.89 13.45
N MET A 181 -6.90 -4.75 14.03
CA MET A 181 -8.36 -4.64 13.95
C MET A 181 -8.99 -4.30 15.31
N HIS A 182 -8.26 -4.58 16.40
CA HIS A 182 -8.71 -4.31 17.76
C HIS A 182 -7.90 -3.18 18.40
N SER A 183 -8.59 -2.34 19.18
CA SER A 183 -7.90 -1.35 20.02
C SER A 183 -7.32 -2.04 21.23
N VAL A 184 -5.99 -1.96 21.42
CA VAL A 184 -5.25 -2.64 22.50
C VAL A 184 -4.66 -1.67 23.51
N TYR A 185 -4.78 -0.37 23.25
CA TYR A 185 -4.33 0.69 24.15
C TYR A 185 -5.27 1.91 24.12
N ARG A 186 -5.13 2.77 25.13
CA ARG A 186 -5.94 3.99 25.29
C ARG A 186 -5.28 5.16 24.56
N ILE A 187 -6.03 5.84 23.73
CA ILE A 187 -5.69 7.15 23.18
C ILE A 187 -5.96 8.20 24.27
N LYS A 188 -5.09 9.19 24.42
CA LYS A 188 -5.25 10.26 25.42
C LYS A 188 -6.33 11.25 25.04
#